data_98c96db3279a38ceb3dfce835f751469
#
_entry.id   98c96db3279a38ceb3dfce835f751469
#
_cell.length_a   1.000
_cell.length_b   1.000
_cell.length_c   1.000
_cell.angle_alpha   90.00
_cell.angle_beta   90.00
_cell.angle_gamma   90.00
#
_symmetry.space_group_name_H-M   'P 1'
#
loop_
_entity.id
_entity.type
_entity.pdbx_description
1 polymer ?
#
loop_
_entity_poly.entity_id
_entity_poly.type
_entity_poly.pdbx_seq_one_letter_code
_entity_poly.pdbx_strand_id
1 'polypeptide(L)'
;MKLNRKHALRLSLALVVLMMAAVIGGSVYLLSFALHPANNKGRDYAGQYAMMRERYPWIVTWLDSVSSHKALRDTFVTMANKRTGLFLADSTRLHALFVKAPRKTALTAIIIPGYTDCAVGMLQFACFYNRELGMNVLVPDLHANGKSGGKAMQMGWNDRDDVLRWAAIADNMFRDSTGHARIVIHGWSMGGATTMNVAGENTPDYIKCFVEDCGYTSAWDEFSYQLGQMFGLPDFPLLYTASALCKVGYGWSFGEASPMRQVMKCRKPMLFIHGGNDDFVPTRMVYTLYAAKPAPKMLVVFHGSAHAKSFKDHKELYGLWVKTFLRKYLLN
;
A
#
# COMPACT_ATOMS: atom_id res chain seq x y z
N MET A 1 31.60 33.60 -40.27
CA MET A 1 30.73 34.57 -39.58
C MET A 1 30.92 34.38 -38.07
N LYS A 2 31.65 35.24 -37.39
CA LYS A 2 31.87 35.10 -35.92
C LYS A 2 30.60 35.52 -35.20
N LEU A 3 29.93 34.58 -34.53
CA LEU A 3 28.79 34.88 -33.71
C LEU A 3 29.20 35.92 -32.66
N ASN A 4 28.45 37.03 -32.57
CA ASN A 4 28.70 38.04 -31.55
C ASN A 4 28.53 37.42 -30.16
N ARG A 5 29.50 37.60 -29.27
CA ARG A 5 29.54 37.01 -27.91
C ARG A 5 28.24 37.19 -27.14
N LYS A 6 27.53 38.31 -27.34
CA LYS A 6 26.21 38.58 -26.76
C LYS A 6 25.11 37.67 -27.33
N HIS A 7 25.15 37.35 -28.63
CA HIS A 7 24.19 36.43 -29.25
C HIS A 7 24.45 35.00 -28.84
N ALA A 8 25.72 34.56 -28.76
CA ALA A 8 26.07 33.23 -28.24
C ALA A 8 25.57 33.04 -26.79
N LEU A 9 25.76 34.03 -25.91
CA LEU A 9 25.29 34.00 -24.53
C LEU A 9 23.76 33.91 -24.44
N ARG A 10 23.03 34.70 -25.26
CA ARG A 10 21.54 34.64 -25.30
C ARG A 10 21.06 33.28 -25.79
N LEU A 11 21.68 32.70 -26.80
CA LEU A 11 21.33 31.37 -27.29
C LEU A 11 21.59 30.28 -26.23
N SER A 12 22.73 30.34 -25.53
CA SER A 12 23.06 29.43 -24.46
C SER A 12 22.07 29.54 -23.30
N LEU A 13 21.68 30.77 -22.90
CA LEU A 13 20.70 31.00 -21.86
C LEU A 13 19.30 30.45 -22.26
N ALA A 14 18.88 30.71 -23.51
CA ALA A 14 17.62 30.20 -24.04
C ALA A 14 17.60 28.66 -24.05
N LEU A 15 18.71 28.01 -24.43
CA LEU A 15 18.81 26.55 -24.40
C LEU A 15 18.71 25.98 -22.98
N VAL A 16 19.38 26.61 -22.01
CA VAL A 16 19.29 26.22 -20.59
C VAL A 16 17.85 26.35 -20.07
N VAL A 17 17.18 27.45 -20.40
CA VAL A 17 15.77 27.66 -20.02
C VAL A 17 14.85 26.58 -20.62
N LEU A 18 15.06 26.27 -21.92
CA LEU A 18 14.30 25.20 -22.59
C LEU A 18 14.55 23.82 -21.97
N MET A 19 15.81 23.49 -21.66
CA MET A 19 16.14 22.24 -20.98
C MET A 19 15.50 22.16 -19.58
N MET A 20 15.56 23.24 -18.80
CA MET A 20 14.89 23.28 -17.50
C MET A 20 13.37 23.11 -17.64
N ALA A 21 12.74 23.77 -18.60
CA ALA A 21 11.31 23.63 -18.87
C ALA A 21 10.95 22.20 -19.26
N ALA A 22 11.76 21.55 -20.09
CA ALA A 22 11.57 20.15 -20.48
C ALA A 22 11.70 19.20 -19.28
N VAL A 23 12.70 19.40 -18.40
CA VAL A 23 12.87 18.59 -17.18
C VAL A 23 11.68 18.78 -16.23
N ILE A 24 11.26 20.01 -15.98
CA ILE A 24 10.12 20.29 -15.11
C ILE A 24 8.86 19.69 -15.71
N GLY A 25 8.58 19.91 -17.00
CA GLY A 25 7.40 19.35 -17.68
C GLY A 25 7.37 17.82 -17.67
N GLY A 26 8.51 17.18 -17.97
CA GLY A 26 8.66 15.72 -17.88
C GLY A 26 8.46 15.21 -16.46
N SER A 27 8.99 15.89 -15.45
CA SER A 27 8.84 15.52 -14.05
C SER A 27 7.38 15.68 -13.56
N VAL A 28 6.68 16.74 -13.99
CA VAL A 28 5.23 16.94 -13.71
C VAL A 28 4.41 15.82 -14.35
N TYR A 29 4.73 15.47 -15.61
CA TYR A 29 4.08 14.36 -16.30
C TYR A 29 4.28 13.02 -15.54
N LEU A 30 5.52 12.68 -15.18
CA LEU A 30 5.82 11.45 -14.44
C LEU A 30 5.14 11.42 -13.07
N LEU A 31 5.15 12.54 -12.35
CA LEU A 31 4.48 12.66 -11.05
C LEU A 31 2.97 12.49 -11.20
N SER A 32 2.37 13.11 -12.23
CA SER A 32 0.94 12.95 -12.53
C SER A 32 0.63 11.51 -12.94
N PHE A 33 1.43 10.90 -13.78
CA PHE A 33 1.28 9.50 -14.19
C PHE A 33 1.30 8.54 -13.00
N ALA A 34 2.21 8.75 -12.04
CA ALA A 34 2.37 7.89 -10.87
C ALA A 34 1.30 8.15 -9.79
N LEU A 35 0.94 9.40 -9.52
CA LEU A 35 0.03 9.72 -8.40
C LEU A 35 -1.43 9.90 -8.81
N HIS A 36 -1.70 10.11 -10.11
CA HIS A 36 -3.07 10.29 -10.66
C HIS A 36 -3.27 9.38 -11.87
N PRO A 37 -3.19 8.06 -11.72
CA PRO A 37 -3.31 7.15 -12.87
C PRO A 37 -4.67 7.32 -13.54
N ALA A 38 -4.67 7.55 -14.86
CA ALA A 38 -5.88 7.78 -15.67
C ALA A 38 -6.85 6.58 -15.58
N ASN A 39 -6.31 5.36 -15.48
CA ASN A 39 -7.05 4.12 -15.38
C ASN A 39 -7.03 3.57 -13.94
N ASN A 40 -7.48 4.37 -12.97
CA ASN A 40 -7.59 3.91 -11.59
C ASN A 40 -8.77 2.92 -11.44
N LYS A 41 -8.50 1.63 -11.67
CA LYS A 41 -9.48 0.54 -11.54
C LYS A 41 -10.07 0.43 -10.14
N GLY A 42 -9.37 0.88 -9.12
CA GLY A 42 -9.88 0.92 -7.75
C GLY A 42 -11.11 1.81 -7.58
N ARG A 43 -11.39 2.72 -8.51
CA ARG A 43 -12.61 3.54 -8.49
C ARG A 43 -13.85 2.81 -9.00
N ASP A 44 -13.69 1.73 -9.77
CA ASP A 44 -14.78 0.92 -10.31
C ASP A 44 -15.12 -0.25 -9.38
N TYR A 45 -15.92 0.01 -8.37
CA TYR A 45 -16.36 -1.02 -7.41
C TYR A 45 -17.14 -2.16 -8.07
N ALA A 46 -18.00 -1.85 -9.02
CA ALA A 46 -18.83 -2.87 -9.71
C ALA A 46 -17.95 -3.79 -10.56
N GLY A 47 -17.04 -3.23 -11.35
CA GLY A 47 -16.05 -4.00 -12.12
C GLY A 47 -15.13 -4.81 -11.22
N GLN A 48 -14.72 -4.27 -10.07
CA GLN A 48 -13.92 -5.00 -9.08
C GLN A 48 -14.70 -6.20 -8.49
N TYR A 49 -15.98 -6.05 -8.15
CA TYR A 49 -16.81 -7.18 -7.70
C TYR A 49 -16.93 -8.27 -8.77
N ALA A 50 -17.15 -7.90 -10.03
CA ALA A 50 -17.22 -8.85 -11.15
C ALA A 50 -15.89 -9.59 -11.33
N MET A 51 -14.78 -8.85 -11.37
CA MET A 51 -13.43 -9.41 -11.47
C MET A 51 -13.11 -10.37 -10.30
N MET A 52 -13.50 -10.03 -9.07
CA MET A 52 -13.25 -10.88 -7.91
C MET A 52 -13.98 -12.21 -7.99
N ARG A 53 -15.24 -12.22 -8.48
CA ARG A 53 -16.02 -13.43 -8.71
C ARG A 53 -15.39 -14.34 -9.76
N GLU A 54 -14.90 -13.76 -10.84
CA GLU A 54 -14.23 -14.49 -11.92
C GLU A 54 -12.86 -15.03 -11.48
N ARG A 55 -12.05 -14.16 -10.88
CA ARG A 55 -10.65 -14.47 -10.53
C ARG A 55 -10.51 -15.42 -9.34
N TYR A 56 -11.48 -15.38 -8.41
CA TYR A 56 -11.47 -16.17 -7.18
C TYR A 56 -12.83 -16.87 -6.94
N PRO A 57 -13.20 -17.89 -7.75
CA PRO A 57 -14.51 -18.56 -7.63
C PRO A 57 -14.81 -19.09 -6.23
N TRP A 58 -13.79 -19.46 -5.48
CA TRP A 58 -13.91 -20.01 -4.13
C TRP A 58 -14.41 -19.02 -3.07
N ILE A 59 -14.37 -17.69 -3.34
CA ILE A 59 -14.96 -16.71 -2.42
C ILE A 59 -16.46 -16.46 -2.66
N VAL A 60 -17.00 -16.90 -3.79
CA VAL A 60 -18.34 -16.50 -4.25
C VAL A 60 -19.41 -16.87 -3.23
N THR A 61 -19.39 -18.09 -2.72
CA THR A 61 -20.37 -18.54 -1.69
C THR A 61 -20.28 -17.69 -0.41
N TRP A 62 -19.07 -17.36 0.03
CA TRP A 62 -18.91 -16.48 1.19
C TRP A 62 -19.38 -15.06 0.87
N LEU A 63 -19.00 -14.53 -0.28
CA LEU A 63 -19.37 -13.18 -0.71
C LEU A 63 -20.89 -13.03 -0.82
N ASP A 64 -21.58 -14.02 -1.39
CA ASP A 64 -23.04 -14.03 -1.49
C ASP A 64 -23.68 -14.11 -0.09
N SER A 65 -23.13 -14.92 0.80
CA SER A 65 -23.58 -15.01 2.18
C SER A 65 -23.45 -13.69 2.92
N VAL A 66 -22.27 -13.05 2.90
CA VAL A 66 -22.07 -11.78 3.63
C VAL A 66 -22.83 -10.61 3.00
N SER A 67 -23.08 -10.66 1.69
CA SER A 67 -23.86 -9.64 0.98
C SER A 67 -25.36 -9.79 1.25
N SER A 68 -25.92 -11.01 1.16
CA SER A 68 -27.34 -11.26 1.40
C SER A 68 -27.76 -10.96 2.84
N HIS A 69 -26.88 -11.23 3.81
CA HIS A 69 -27.12 -10.92 5.23
C HIS A 69 -26.70 -9.49 5.61
N LYS A 70 -26.28 -8.66 4.65
CA LYS A 70 -25.74 -7.31 4.88
C LYS A 70 -24.63 -7.30 5.95
N ALA A 71 -23.85 -8.37 5.99
CA ALA A 71 -22.76 -8.53 6.95
C ALA A 71 -21.49 -7.79 6.50
N LEU A 72 -21.25 -7.68 5.19
CA LEU A 72 -20.20 -6.81 4.61
C LEU A 72 -20.76 -5.38 4.54
N ARG A 73 -20.13 -4.47 5.28
CA ARG A 73 -20.66 -3.12 5.49
C ARG A 73 -19.64 -2.05 5.14
N ASP A 74 -20.15 -0.94 4.63
CA ASP A 74 -19.37 0.29 4.46
C ASP A 74 -19.23 1.02 5.80
N THR A 75 -18.08 1.67 5.99
CA THR A 75 -17.86 2.66 7.04
C THR A 75 -17.05 3.83 6.49
N PHE A 76 -17.32 5.03 7.00
CA PHE A 76 -16.67 6.26 6.57
C PHE A 76 -16.16 7.04 7.77
N VAL A 77 -15.04 7.72 7.56
CA VAL A 77 -14.48 8.65 8.53
C VAL A 77 -13.84 9.83 7.81
N THR A 78 -13.96 11.03 8.35
CA THR A 78 -13.20 12.19 7.89
C THR A 78 -11.95 12.31 8.75
N MET A 79 -10.79 12.29 8.10
CA MET A 79 -9.49 12.37 8.77
C MET A 79 -8.79 13.67 8.39
N ALA A 80 -8.27 14.39 9.37
CA ALA A 80 -7.39 15.52 9.15
C ALA A 80 -6.05 15.02 8.58
N ASN A 81 -5.56 15.69 7.54
CA ASN A 81 -4.24 15.40 7.00
C ASN A 81 -3.18 16.00 7.93
N LYS A 82 -2.25 15.17 8.40
CA LYS A 82 -1.16 15.60 9.28
C LYS A 82 -0.08 16.40 8.57
N ARG A 83 -0.06 16.35 7.26
CA ARG A 83 0.95 17.00 6.42
C ARG A 83 0.32 18.07 5.56
N THR A 84 1.06 19.10 5.25
CA THR A 84 0.64 20.19 4.37
C THR A 84 1.36 20.07 3.03
N GLY A 85 0.66 20.43 1.97
CA GLY A 85 1.19 20.50 0.61
C GLY A 85 0.21 21.29 -0.25
N LEU A 86 0.69 21.90 -1.33
CA LEU A 86 -0.13 22.79 -2.18
C LEU A 86 -1.40 22.12 -2.74
N PHE A 87 -1.38 20.80 -2.89
CA PHE A 87 -2.49 20.03 -3.48
C PHE A 87 -3.23 19.14 -2.46
N LEU A 88 -2.83 19.18 -1.19
CA LEU A 88 -3.51 18.44 -0.12
C LEU A 88 -4.64 19.28 0.46
N ALA A 89 -5.78 18.66 0.67
CA ALA A 89 -6.85 19.22 1.46
C ALA A 89 -6.52 19.08 2.96
N ASP A 90 -7.10 19.92 3.81
CA ASP A 90 -6.91 19.86 5.27
C ASP A 90 -7.45 18.56 5.86
N SER A 91 -8.46 17.97 5.23
CA SER A 91 -9.04 16.69 5.63
C SER A 91 -9.50 15.88 4.42
N THR A 92 -9.61 14.57 4.60
CA THR A 92 -10.09 13.64 3.58
C THR A 92 -11.13 12.69 4.18
N ARG A 93 -12.26 12.52 3.49
CA ARG A 93 -13.24 11.50 3.83
C ARG A 93 -12.75 10.16 3.29
N LEU A 94 -12.47 9.22 4.18
CA LEU A 94 -11.99 7.89 3.86
C LEU A 94 -13.07 6.84 4.10
N HIS A 95 -12.98 5.76 3.39
CA HIS A 95 -13.91 4.64 3.38
C HIS A 95 -13.18 3.34 3.76
N ALA A 96 -13.90 2.41 4.37
CA ALA A 96 -13.50 1.03 4.53
C ALA A 96 -14.70 0.09 4.43
N LEU A 97 -14.47 -1.13 3.96
CA LEU A 97 -15.38 -2.26 4.15
C LEU A 97 -15.02 -2.98 5.45
N PHE A 98 -16.02 -3.51 6.15
CA PHE A 98 -15.77 -4.39 7.27
C PHE A 98 -16.77 -5.54 7.33
N VAL A 99 -16.33 -6.65 7.90
CA VAL A 99 -17.18 -7.81 8.21
C VAL A 99 -16.81 -8.35 9.58
N LYS A 100 -17.82 -8.62 10.40
CA LYS A 100 -17.63 -9.24 11.72
C LYS A 100 -17.33 -10.72 11.57
N ALA A 101 -16.57 -11.26 12.51
CA ALA A 101 -16.34 -12.69 12.62
C ALA A 101 -17.66 -13.45 12.81
N PRO A 102 -17.75 -14.71 12.33
CA PRO A 102 -18.93 -15.55 12.53
C PRO A 102 -19.26 -15.81 14.02
N ARG A 103 -18.25 -15.78 14.87
CA ARG A 103 -18.37 -15.86 16.34
C ARG A 103 -17.69 -14.64 16.97
N LYS A 104 -18.23 -14.17 18.11
CA LYS A 104 -17.66 -13.02 18.82
C LYS A 104 -16.18 -13.28 19.18
N THR A 105 -15.30 -12.39 18.78
CA THR A 105 -13.87 -12.45 19.02
C THR A 105 -13.25 -11.04 18.93
N ALA A 106 -12.12 -10.82 19.61
CA ALA A 106 -11.29 -9.63 19.45
C ALA A 106 -10.27 -9.76 18.31
N LEU A 107 -10.09 -10.97 17.75
CA LEU A 107 -9.15 -11.20 16.64
C LEU A 107 -9.60 -10.42 15.41
N THR A 108 -8.70 -9.58 14.89
CA THR A 108 -9.04 -8.64 13.81
C THR A 108 -7.92 -8.55 12.79
N ALA A 109 -8.26 -8.61 11.52
CA ALA A 109 -7.35 -8.33 10.41
C ALA A 109 -7.69 -7.00 9.74
N ILE A 110 -6.68 -6.14 9.55
CA ILE A 110 -6.79 -4.97 8.68
C ILE A 110 -6.02 -5.30 7.42
N ILE A 111 -6.68 -5.22 6.25
CA ILE A 111 -6.11 -5.63 4.97
C ILE A 111 -5.95 -4.41 4.09
N ILE A 112 -4.71 -4.13 3.67
CA ILE A 112 -4.36 -2.89 2.97
C ILE A 112 -4.19 -3.17 1.47
N PRO A 113 -4.97 -2.49 0.60
CA PRO A 113 -4.91 -2.66 -0.86
C PRO A 113 -3.60 -2.18 -1.49
N GLY A 114 -3.33 -2.69 -2.69
CA GLY A 114 -2.23 -2.26 -3.54
C GLY A 114 -2.49 -0.94 -4.29
N TYR A 115 -1.54 -0.59 -5.16
CA TYR A 115 -1.64 0.55 -6.06
C TYR A 115 -2.80 0.36 -7.05
N THR A 116 -3.62 1.40 -7.26
CA THR A 116 -4.84 1.36 -8.08
C THR A 116 -5.83 0.27 -7.71
N ASP A 117 -5.79 -0.22 -6.48
CA ASP A 117 -6.73 -1.21 -5.97
C ASP A 117 -7.62 -0.63 -4.86
N CYS A 118 -8.59 -1.38 -4.39
CA CYS A 118 -9.56 -0.94 -3.40
C CYS A 118 -9.96 -2.07 -2.45
N ALA A 119 -10.79 -1.76 -1.47
CA ALA A 119 -11.27 -2.74 -0.49
C ALA A 119 -11.91 -3.97 -1.14
N VAL A 120 -12.62 -3.80 -2.27
CA VAL A 120 -13.24 -4.93 -3.00
C VAL A 120 -12.17 -5.85 -3.59
N GLY A 121 -11.08 -5.30 -4.13
CA GLY A 121 -9.98 -6.09 -4.68
C GLY A 121 -9.24 -6.96 -3.66
N MET A 122 -9.50 -6.75 -2.36
CA MET A 122 -8.89 -7.51 -1.26
C MET A 122 -9.84 -8.57 -0.66
N LEU A 123 -11.01 -8.81 -1.24
CA LEU A 123 -12.02 -9.71 -0.65
C LEU A 123 -11.57 -11.18 -0.58
N GLN A 124 -10.60 -11.62 -1.38
CA GLN A 124 -9.99 -12.94 -1.24
C GLN A 124 -9.26 -13.09 0.10
N PHE A 125 -8.54 -12.06 0.53
CA PHE A 125 -7.91 -12.05 1.86
C PHE A 125 -8.96 -11.86 2.96
N ALA A 126 -9.98 -11.02 2.74
CA ALA A 126 -11.07 -10.86 3.69
C ALA A 126 -11.81 -12.18 3.94
N CYS A 127 -12.09 -12.95 2.89
CA CYS A 127 -12.67 -14.30 3.00
C CYS A 127 -11.75 -15.24 3.77
N PHE A 128 -10.45 -15.26 3.49
CA PHE A 128 -9.47 -16.07 4.18
C PHE A 128 -9.46 -15.77 5.70
N TYR A 129 -9.32 -14.51 6.09
CA TYR A 129 -9.29 -14.13 7.50
C TYR A 129 -10.64 -14.33 8.19
N ASN A 130 -11.76 -14.03 7.52
CA ASN A 130 -13.07 -14.12 8.11
C ASN A 130 -13.58 -15.55 8.21
N ARG A 131 -13.61 -16.28 7.08
CA ARG A 131 -14.17 -17.63 6.99
C ARG A 131 -13.22 -18.70 7.54
N GLU A 132 -11.93 -18.64 7.18
CA GLU A 132 -10.99 -19.71 7.53
C GLU A 132 -10.32 -19.50 8.90
N LEU A 133 -10.16 -18.24 9.33
CA LEU A 133 -9.52 -17.90 10.61
C LEU A 133 -10.52 -17.39 11.67
N GLY A 134 -11.79 -17.17 11.30
CA GLY A 134 -12.82 -16.72 12.24
C GLY A 134 -12.57 -15.31 12.80
N MET A 135 -11.94 -14.43 12.05
CA MET A 135 -11.55 -13.10 12.49
C MET A 135 -12.51 -12.01 11.99
N ASN A 136 -12.61 -10.91 12.73
CA ASN A 136 -13.14 -9.66 12.19
C ASN A 136 -12.18 -9.14 11.12
N VAL A 137 -12.73 -8.48 10.09
CA VAL A 137 -11.92 -7.91 9.02
C VAL A 137 -12.36 -6.48 8.76
N LEU A 138 -11.37 -5.59 8.56
CA LEU A 138 -11.54 -4.23 8.07
C LEU A 138 -10.61 -4.04 6.87
N VAL A 139 -11.14 -3.50 5.77
CA VAL A 139 -10.40 -3.29 4.54
C VAL A 139 -10.59 -1.82 4.12
N PRO A 140 -9.61 -0.93 4.39
CA PRO A 140 -9.72 0.46 4.00
C PRO A 140 -9.47 0.65 2.50
N ASP A 141 -10.15 1.60 1.90
CA ASP A 141 -9.70 2.24 0.68
C ASP A 141 -8.66 3.30 1.03
N LEU A 142 -7.49 3.24 0.43
CA LEU A 142 -6.46 4.25 0.61
C LEU A 142 -6.84 5.56 -0.13
N HIS A 143 -6.09 6.63 0.07
CA HIS A 143 -6.29 7.89 -0.63
C HIS A 143 -6.39 7.70 -2.15
N ALA A 144 -7.32 8.42 -2.77
CA ALA A 144 -7.59 8.39 -4.21
C ALA A 144 -8.09 7.05 -4.77
N ASN A 145 -8.35 6.05 -3.93
CA ASN A 145 -8.86 4.73 -4.32
C ASN A 145 -10.27 4.46 -3.78
N GLY A 146 -10.96 3.54 -4.42
CA GLY A 146 -12.27 3.09 -4.01
C GLY A 146 -13.28 4.21 -3.80
N LYS A 147 -13.96 4.20 -2.67
CA LYS A 147 -14.89 5.24 -2.21
C LYS A 147 -14.22 6.31 -1.35
N SER A 148 -12.90 6.18 -1.09
CA SER A 148 -12.14 7.20 -0.36
C SER A 148 -11.93 8.45 -1.20
N GLY A 149 -11.92 9.59 -0.54
CA GLY A 149 -11.56 10.88 -1.10
C GLY A 149 -10.07 10.97 -1.44
N GLY A 150 -9.64 12.20 -1.73
CA GLY A 150 -8.29 12.48 -2.19
C GLY A 150 -8.15 12.45 -3.70
N LYS A 151 -7.14 13.15 -4.21
CA LYS A 151 -6.86 13.25 -5.65
C LYS A 151 -5.60 12.49 -6.05
N ALA A 152 -4.65 12.31 -5.13
CA ALA A 152 -3.36 11.70 -5.40
C ALA A 152 -3.13 10.48 -4.51
N MET A 153 -2.57 9.43 -5.09
CA MET A 153 -2.04 8.29 -4.33
C MET A 153 -0.81 8.72 -3.52
N GLN A 154 -0.62 8.13 -2.37
CA GLN A 154 0.41 8.57 -1.43
C GLN A 154 1.53 7.54 -1.22
N MET A 155 1.56 6.51 -2.07
CA MET A 155 2.58 5.46 -2.07
C MET A 155 2.85 4.87 -0.69
N GLY A 156 1.78 4.70 0.10
CA GLY A 156 1.86 4.14 1.45
C GLY A 156 2.49 5.06 2.50
N TRP A 157 2.96 6.27 2.13
CA TRP A 157 3.68 7.11 3.08
C TRP A 157 2.74 7.88 4.02
N ASN A 158 1.87 8.73 3.49
CA ASN A 158 0.88 9.39 4.33
C ASN A 158 -0.27 8.44 4.72
N ASP A 159 -0.58 7.45 3.87
CA ASP A 159 -1.58 6.40 4.15
C ASP A 159 -1.33 5.67 5.47
N ARG A 160 -0.08 5.60 5.97
CA ARG A 160 0.23 4.96 7.25
C ARG A 160 -0.45 5.63 8.46
N ASP A 161 -0.63 6.95 8.41
CA ASP A 161 -1.34 7.69 9.45
C ASP A 161 -2.83 7.34 9.44
N ASP A 162 -3.40 7.18 8.26
CA ASP A 162 -4.80 6.76 8.08
C ASP A 162 -5.02 5.31 8.55
N VAL A 163 -4.08 4.42 8.25
CA VAL A 163 -4.14 3.02 8.70
C VAL A 163 -4.04 2.92 10.22
N LEU A 164 -3.21 3.73 10.87
CA LEU A 164 -3.17 3.82 12.34
C LEU A 164 -4.52 4.30 12.91
N ARG A 165 -5.17 5.24 12.24
CA ARG A 165 -6.52 5.69 12.62
C ARG A 165 -7.56 4.60 12.41
N TRP A 166 -7.49 3.87 11.29
CA TRP A 166 -8.34 2.70 11.05
C TRP A 166 -8.11 1.60 12.08
N ALA A 167 -6.89 1.39 12.54
CA ALA A 167 -6.59 0.44 13.60
C ALA A 167 -7.24 0.85 14.93
N ALA A 168 -7.26 2.13 15.28
CA ALA A 168 -7.97 2.63 16.46
C ALA A 168 -9.50 2.47 16.34
N ILE A 169 -10.05 2.67 15.15
CA ILE A 169 -11.47 2.43 14.87
C ILE A 169 -11.79 0.94 14.98
N ALA A 170 -10.96 0.07 14.40
CA ALA A 170 -11.13 -1.38 14.49
C ALA A 170 -11.00 -1.90 15.92
N ASP A 171 -10.09 -1.35 16.72
CA ASP A 171 -9.97 -1.64 18.16
C ASP A 171 -11.29 -1.33 18.88
N ASN A 172 -11.84 -0.14 18.68
CA ASN A 172 -13.11 0.26 19.29
C ASN A 172 -14.30 -0.60 18.81
N MET A 173 -14.32 -0.99 17.52
CA MET A 173 -15.43 -1.78 16.93
C MET A 173 -15.43 -3.25 17.38
N PHE A 174 -14.26 -3.84 17.63
CA PHE A 174 -14.07 -5.28 17.76
C PHE A 174 -13.44 -5.72 19.09
N ARG A 175 -13.23 -4.80 20.02
CA ARG A 175 -12.72 -5.11 21.37
C ARG A 175 -13.63 -6.11 22.10
N ASP A 176 -13.03 -6.92 22.92
CA ASP A 176 -13.71 -7.82 23.85
C ASP A 176 -13.75 -7.27 25.27
N SER A 177 -14.02 -8.17 26.25
CA SER A 177 -14.02 -7.82 27.68
C SER A 177 -12.65 -7.43 28.25
N THR A 178 -11.54 -7.68 27.52
CA THR A 178 -10.20 -7.22 27.91
C THR A 178 -9.97 -5.75 27.56
N GLY A 179 -10.90 -5.13 26.85
CA GLY A 179 -10.90 -3.72 26.49
C GLY A 179 -10.23 -3.39 25.16
N HIS A 180 -9.60 -4.36 24.50
CA HIS A 180 -8.89 -4.17 23.24
C HIS A 180 -9.14 -5.29 22.22
N ALA A 181 -9.02 -4.95 20.94
CA ALA A 181 -8.87 -5.92 19.86
C ALA A 181 -7.44 -6.48 19.82
N ARG A 182 -7.25 -7.56 19.08
CA ARG A 182 -5.93 -8.14 18.75
C ARG A 182 -5.78 -8.09 17.24
N ILE A 183 -4.97 -7.14 16.76
CA ILE A 183 -4.94 -6.75 15.36
C ILE A 183 -3.68 -7.25 14.67
N VAL A 184 -3.85 -7.89 13.49
CA VAL A 184 -2.83 -8.03 12.46
C VAL A 184 -3.11 -7.03 11.33
N ILE A 185 -2.06 -6.40 10.81
CA ILE A 185 -2.13 -5.58 9.60
C ILE A 185 -1.46 -6.37 8.47
N HIS A 186 -2.20 -6.61 7.39
CA HIS A 186 -1.74 -7.35 6.23
C HIS A 186 -1.89 -6.49 4.98
N GLY A 187 -0.79 -6.17 4.32
CA GLY A 187 -0.78 -5.33 3.11
C GLY A 187 -0.18 -6.03 1.92
N TRP A 188 -0.68 -5.69 0.74
CA TRP A 188 -0.34 -6.27 -0.54
C TRP A 188 0.24 -5.22 -1.49
N SER A 189 1.45 -5.41 -2.06
CA SER A 189 2.13 -4.47 -2.95
C SER A 189 2.33 -3.10 -2.27
N MET A 190 1.80 -2.01 -2.81
CA MET A 190 1.79 -0.70 -2.12
C MET A 190 1.18 -0.81 -0.70
N GLY A 191 0.20 -1.69 -0.49
CA GLY A 191 -0.32 -2.01 0.85
C GLY A 191 0.72 -2.68 1.74
N GLY A 192 1.59 -3.54 1.19
CA GLY A 192 2.74 -4.11 1.90
C GLY A 192 3.72 -3.02 2.34
N ALA A 193 4.05 -2.08 1.44
CA ALA A 193 4.84 -0.91 1.76
C ALA A 193 4.17 -0.03 2.84
N THR A 194 2.84 0.17 2.74
CA THR A 194 2.04 0.88 3.76
C THR A 194 2.13 0.17 5.11
N THR A 195 1.99 -1.14 5.14
CA THR A 195 2.10 -1.97 6.35
C THR A 195 3.47 -1.83 7.01
N MET A 196 4.54 -1.85 6.24
CA MET A 196 5.90 -1.61 6.73
C MET A 196 6.09 -0.18 7.24
N ASN A 197 5.49 0.81 6.56
CA ASN A 197 5.51 2.20 7.02
C ASN A 197 4.77 2.37 8.36
N VAL A 198 3.62 1.72 8.54
CA VAL A 198 2.91 1.67 9.84
C VAL A 198 3.77 1.02 10.91
N ALA A 199 4.42 -0.10 10.58
CA ALA A 199 5.18 -0.89 11.54
C ALA A 199 6.37 -0.14 12.17
N GLY A 200 6.89 0.88 11.49
CA GLY A 200 7.98 1.74 12.00
C GLY A 200 7.51 2.90 12.87
N GLU A 201 6.21 3.12 12.99
CA GLU A 201 5.64 4.14 13.88
C GLU A 201 5.49 3.59 15.31
N ASN A 202 5.17 4.48 16.27
CA ASN A 202 4.83 4.05 17.63
C ASN A 202 3.43 3.41 17.65
N THR A 203 3.38 2.11 17.32
CA THR A 203 2.13 1.38 17.18
C THR A 203 1.57 0.92 18.52
N PRO A 204 0.25 1.14 18.81
CA PRO A 204 -0.41 0.67 20.03
C PRO A 204 -0.27 -0.85 20.21
N ASP A 205 -0.37 -1.30 21.48
CA ASP A 205 -0.20 -2.72 21.83
C ASP A 205 -1.28 -3.64 21.29
N TYR A 206 -2.44 -3.15 20.93
CA TYR A 206 -3.47 -3.95 20.30
C TYR A 206 -3.10 -4.35 18.85
N ILE A 207 -2.15 -3.67 18.18
CA ILE A 207 -1.52 -4.13 16.95
C ILE A 207 -0.41 -5.11 17.32
N LYS A 208 -0.61 -6.41 17.04
CA LYS A 208 0.28 -7.47 17.50
C LYS A 208 1.37 -7.84 16.51
N CYS A 209 1.05 -7.88 15.23
CA CYS A 209 1.98 -8.31 14.19
C CYS A 209 1.60 -7.75 12.82
N PHE A 210 2.50 -7.95 11.86
CA PHE A 210 2.38 -7.45 10.50
C PHE A 210 2.64 -8.57 9.49
N VAL A 211 1.92 -8.54 8.36
CA VAL A 211 2.18 -9.35 7.17
C VAL A 211 2.34 -8.39 6.01
N GLU A 212 3.50 -8.37 5.40
CA GLU A 212 3.74 -7.63 4.16
C GLU A 212 3.89 -8.63 3.02
N ASP A 213 3.22 -8.37 1.90
CA ASP A 213 3.27 -9.19 0.69
C ASP A 213 3.66 -8.31 -0.49
N CYS A 214 4.80 -8.64 -1.11
CA CYS A 214 5.40 -8.01 -2.28
C CYS A 214 5.53 -6.46 -2.22
N GLY A 215 5.86 -5.92 -1.03
CA GLY A 215 6.13 -4.50 -0.86
C GLY A 215 7.56 -4.11 -1.27
N TYR A 216 7.77 -2.82 -1.54
CA TYR A 216 9.04 -2.25 -2.01
C TYR A 216 9.88 -1.62 -0.87
N THR A 217 11.17 -1.41 -1.14
CA THR A 217 12.13 -0.82 -0.19
C THR A 217 11.91 0.67 0.06
N SER A 218 11.58 1.42 -0.98
CA SER A 218 11.21 2.83 -0.92
C SER A 218 10.42 3.25 -2.17
N ALA A 219 9.66 4.34 -2.08
CA ALA A 219 9.04 4.92 -3.26
C ALA A 219 10.10 5.38 -4.28
N TRP A 220 11.29 5.79 -3.81
CA TRP A 220 12.40 6.11 -4.69
C TRP A 220 12.85 4.89 -5.51
N ASP A 221 13.14 3.77 -4.84
CA ASP A 221 13.64 2.55 -5.50
C ASP A 221 12.63 1.99 -6.49
N GLU A 222 11.33 2.03 -6.12
CA GLU A 222 10.25 1.57 -7.01
C GLU A 222 10.10 2.49 -8.23
N PHE A 223 10.07 3.80 -8.04
CA PHE A 223 9.95 4.74 -9.15
C PHE A 223 11.19 4.75 -10.04
N SER A 224 12.40 4.63 -9.48
CA SER A 224 13.65 4.48 -10.24
C SER A 224 13.61 3.23 -11.12
N TYR A 225 13.20 2.10 -10.55
CA TYR A 225 13.07 0.85 -11.29
C TYR A 225 12.03 0.96 -12.41
N GLN A 226 10.83 1.47 -12.11
CA GLN A 226 9.76 1.62 -13.10
C GLN A 226 10.11 2.64 -14.19
N LEU A 227 10.80 3.74 -13.84
CA LEU A 227 11.29 4.72 -14.80
C LEU A 227 12.22 4.07 -15.83
N GLY A 228 13.15 3.25 -15.36
CA GLY A 228 14.03 2.47 -16.22
C GLY A 228 13.29 1.44 -17.08
N GLN A 229 12.36 0.67 -16.50
CA GLN A 229 11.63 -0.39 -17.21
C GLN A 229 10.62 0.15 -18.23
N MET A 230 9.86 1.18 -17.88
CA MET A 230 8.76 1.67 -18.72
C MET A 230 9.23 2.70 -19.77
N PHE A 231 10.22 3.51 -19.43
CA PHE A 231 10.63 4.65 -20.27
C PHE A 231 12.08 4.58 -20.74
N GLY A 232 12.91 3.68 -20.19
CA GLY A 232 14.33 3.59 -20.50
C GLY A 232 15.11 4.83 -20.07
N LEU A 233 14.63 5.57 -19.08
CA LEU A 233 15.19 6.86 -18.66
C LEU A 233 16.00 6.71 -17.37
N PRO A 234 17.10 7.49 -17.22
CA PRO A 234 17.86 7.55 -15.97
C PRO A 234 17.12 8.40 -14.91
N ASP A 235 17.47 8.17 -13.64
CA ASP A 235 16.90 8.91 -12.50
C ASP A 235 17.13 10.42 -12.61
N PHE A 236 18.38 10.81 -12.93
CA PHE A 236 18.73 12.22 -13.05
C PHE A 236 18.47 12.74 -14.48
N PRO A 237 17.83 13.92 -14.61
CA PRO A 237 17.36 14.82 -13.57
C PRO A 237 15.87 14.61 -13.17
N LEU A 238 15.13 13.75 -13.89
CA LEU A 238 13.66 13.68 -13.84
C LEU A 238 13.12 13.21 -12.49
N LEU A 239 13.64 12.11 -11.95
CA LEU A 239 13.17 11.55 -10.69
C LEU A 239 13.47 12.48 -9.51
N TYR A 240 14.61 13.15 -9.53
CA TYR A 240 14.99 14.15 -8.52
C TYR A 240 14.04 15.34 -8.52
N THR A 241 13.74 15.87 -9.71
CA THR A 241 12.81 17.00 -9.86
C THR A 241 11.39 16.59 -9.49
N ALA A 242 10.93 15.40 -9.92
CA ALA A 242 9.61 14.85 -9.54
C ALA A 242 9.49 14.68 -8.03
N SER A 243 10.53 14.17 -7.36
CA SER A 243 10.56 14.03 -5.90
C SER A 243 10.48 15.38 -5.18
N ALA A 244 11.18 16.40 -5.67
CA ALA A 244 11.10 17.75 -5.13
C ALA A 244 9.69 18.36 -5.33
N LEU A 245 9.11 18.20 -6.51
CA LEU A 245 7.73 18.64 -6.80
C LEU A 245 6.71 17.91 -5.94
N CYS A 246 6.91 16.61 -5.69
CA CYS A 246 6.08 15.84 -4.77
C CYS A 246 6.14 16.40 -3.35
N LYS A 247 7.34 16.79 -2.88
CA LYS A 247 7.51 17.42 -1.56
C LYS A 247 6.72 18.71 -1.44
N VAL A 248 6.78 19.57 -2.44
CA VAL A 248 6.04 20.84 -2.46
C VAL A 248 4.53 20.62 -2.60
N GLY A 249 4.12 19.73 -3.51
CA GLY A 249 2.71 19.50 -3.82
C GLY A 249 1.96 18.67 -2.78
N TYR A 250 2.59 17.62 -2.25
CA TYR A 250 1.94 16.61 -1.41
C TYR A 250 2.58 16.44 -0.02
N GLY A 251 3.57 17.24 0.33
CA GLY A 251 4.19 17.26 1.65
C GLY A 251 5.16 16.12 1.95
N TRP A 252 5.52 15.29 0.96
CA TRP A 252 6.47 14.18 1.11
C TRP A 252 7.34 14.02 -0.15
N SER A 253 8.53 13.47 0.03
CA SER A 253 9.45 13.15 -1.06
C SER A 253 9.60 11.63 -1.23
N PHE A 254 10.03 11.18 -2.41
CA PHE A 254 10.22 9.75 -2.69
C PHE A 254 11.23 9.10 -1.74
N GLY A 255 12.28 9.83 -1.35
CA GLY A 255 13.27 9.35 -0.39
C GLY A 255 12.77 9.29 1.06
N GLU A 256 11.76 10.11 1.45
CA GLU A 256 11.13 10.01 2.77
C GLU A 256 10.23 8.78 2.88
N ALA A 257 9.54 8.42 1.80
CA ALA A 257 8.65 7.28 1.72
C ALA A 257 9.46 5.97 1.63
N SER A 258 10.02 5.53 2.77
CA SER A 258 10.96 4.42 2.84
C SER A 258 10.51 3.34 3.83
N PRO A 259 9.75 2.31 3.39
CA PRO A 259 9.50 1.09 4.14
C PRO A 259 10.76 0.49 4.75
N MET A 260 11.89 0.55 4.04
CA MET A 260 13.19 0.09 4.52
C MET A 260 13.59 0.76 5.83
N ARG A 261 13.51 2.09 5.92
CA ARG A 261 13.83 2.83 7.16
C ARG A 261 12.83 2.53 8.28
N GLN A 262 11.61 2.21 7.93
CA GLN A 262 10.56 1.93 8.91
C GLN A 262 10.66 0.52 9.48
N VAL A 263 10.97 -0.50 8.67
CA VAL A 263 11.14 -1.86 9.20
C VAL A 263 12.33 -1.96 10.16
N MET A 264 13.37 -1.17 9.98
CA MET A 264 14.52 -1.09 10.90
C MET A 264 14.11 -0.68 12.33
N LYS A 265 13.05 0.10 12.48
CA LYS A 265 12.52 0.55 13.77
C LYS A 265 11.54 -0.46 14.39
N CYS A 266 10.92 -1.31 13.56
CA CYS A 266 9.85 -2.21 13.99
C CYS A 266 10.39 -3.33 14.90
N ARG A 267 9.85 -3.44 16.12
CA ARG A 267 10.16 -4.51 17.08
C ARG A 267 9.10 -5.60 17.15
N LYS A 268 7.90 -5.35 16.61
CA LYS A 268 6.81 -6.33 16.56
C LYS A 268 7.05 -7.37 15.47
N PRO A 269 6.45 -8.58 15.59
CA PRO A 269 6.61 -9.64 14.62
C PRO A 269 6.16 -9.23 13.21
N MET A 270 6.93 -9.64 12.19
CA MET A 270 6.59 -9.40 10.79
C MET A 270 6.85 -10.62 9.93
N LEU A 271 5.86 -11.00 9.12
CA LEU A 271 5.99 -11.97 8.05
C LEU A 271 6.17 -11.21 6.73
N PHE A 272 7.23 -11.56 6.02
CA PHE A 272 7.52 -11.10 4.67
C PHE A 272 7.15 -12.19 3.67
N ILE A 273 6.37 -11.84 2.65
CA ILE A 273 5.96 -12.72 1.56
C ILE A 273 6.33 -12.05 0.24
N HIS A 274 6.81 -12.85 -0.74
CA HIS A 274 7.12 -12.31 -2.07
C HIS A 274 7.02 -13.39 -3.15
N GLY A 275 6.71 -13.00 -4.37
CA GLY A 275 6.84 -13.87 -5.55
C GLY A 275 8.30 -13.98 -5.99
N GLY A 276 8.75 -15.20 -6.31
CA GLY A 276 10.13 -15.44 -6.75
C GLY A 276 10.44 -14.93 -8.15
N ASN A 277 9.40 -14.68 -8.97
CA ASN A 277 9.50 -14.13 -10.32
C ASN A 277 8.82 -12.76 -10.43
N ASP A 278 8.87 -11.99 -9.34
CA ASP A 278 8.32 -10.64 -9.32
C ASP A 278 9.28 -9.69 -10.05
N ASP A 279 8.83 -9.19 -11.20
CA ASP A 279 9.53 -8.24 -12.07
C ASP A 279 8.91 -6.83 -12.00
N PHE A 280 7.82 -6.66 -11.28
CA PHE A 280 7.21 -5.34 -11.03
C PHE A 280 7.78 -4.70 -9.76
N VAL A 281 7.71 -5.39 -8.62
CA VAL A 281 8.50 -5.07 -7.43
C VAL A 281 9.58 -6.15 -7.29
N PRO A 282 10.81 -5.90 -7.73
CA PRO A 282 11.82 -6.95 -7.85
C PRO A 282 12.01 -7.75 -6.56
N THR A 283 12.01 -9.09 -6.67
CA THR A 283 12.13 -10.02 -5.53
C THR A 283 13.34 -9.71 -4.64
N ARG A 284 14.44 -9.16 -5.18
CA ARG A 284 15.60 -8.73 -4.39
C ARG A 284 15.25 -7.74 -3.27
N MET A 285 14.16 -6.96 -3.42
CA MET A 285 13.77 -5.96 -2.42
C MET A 285 13.34 -6.62 -1.10
N VAL A 286 12.64 -7.76 -1.13
CA VAL A 286 12.22 -8.44 0.10
C VAL A 286 13.40 -8.97 0.90
N TYR A 287 14.46 -9.43 0.24
CA TYR A 287 15.66 -9.89 0.96
C TYR A 287 16.33 -8.74 1.72
N THR A 288 16.39 -7.56 1.09
CA THR A 288 16.93 -6.35 1.70
C THR A 288 16.07 -5.91 2.90
N LEU A 289 14.76 -5.87 2.75
CA LEU A 289 13.80 -5.54 3.80
C LEU A 289 13.90 -6.53 4.97
N TYR A 290 13.90 -7.82 4.66
CA TYR A 290 14.03 -8.88 5.67
C TYR A 290 15.37 -8.79 6.43
N ALA A 291 16.48 -8.56 5.73
CA ALA A 291 17.78 -8.41 6.38
C ALA A 291 17.79 -7.26 7.38
N ALA A 292 17.19 -6.11 7.02
CA ALA A 292 17.19 -4.91 7.84
C ALA A 292 16.23 -4.94 9.04
N LYS A 293 15.14 -5.71 8.95
CA LYS A 293 14.15 -5.83 10.03
C LYS A 293 14.74 -6.57 11.24
N PRO A 294 14.72 -6.02 12.47
CA PRO A 294 15.05 -6.75 13.69
C PRO A 294 14.10 -7.92 13.94
N ALA A 295 14.57 -8.98 14.62
CA ALA A 295 13.69 -10.08 15.04
C ALA A 295 12.57 -9.56 16.01
N PRO A 296 11.38 -10.21 16.06
CA PRO A 296 11.03 -11.44 15.37
C PRO A 296 10.56 -11.21 13.92
N LYS A 297 10.96 -12.07 13.02
CA LYS A 297 10.63 -12.00 11.58
C LYS A 297 10.59 -13.38 10.94
N MET A 298 9.85 -13.51 9.84
CA MET A 298 9.76 -14.70 9.00
C MET A 298 9.76 -14.28 7.53
N LEU A 299 10.33 -15.06 6.63
CA LEU A 299 10.35 -14.84 5.19
C LEU A 299 9.84 -16.06 4.45
N VAL A 300 8.95 -15.84 3.49
CA VAL A 300 8.47 -16.87 2.55
C VAL A 300 8.53 -16.30 1.13
N VAL A 301 9.26 -16.97 0.25
CA VAL A 301 9.32 -16.63 -1.18
C VAL A 301 8.67 -17.75 -1.98
N PHE A 302 7.65 -17.41 -2.76
CA PHE A 302 6.92 -18.35 -3.61
C PHE A 302 7.58 -18.42 -4.98
N HIS A 303 8.37 -19.47 -5.21
CA HIS A 303 9.02 -19.68 -6.51
C HIS A 303 8.00 -19.75 -7.64
N GLY A 304 8.30 -19.10 -8.76
CA GLY A 304 7.45 -19.06 -9.96
C GLY A 304 6.34 -18.02 -9.92
N SER A 305 5.95 -17.51 -8.77
CA SER A 305 4.92 -16.47 -8.68
C SER A 305 5.47 -15.11 -9.11
N ALA A 306 4.73 -14.44 -9.99
CA ALA A 306 4.94 -13.05 -10.38
C ALA A 306 4.38 -12.08 -9.32
N HIS A 307 4.48 -10.77 -9.58
CA HIS A 307 3.95 -9.72 -8.70
C HIS A 307 2.52 -9.98 -8.28
N ALA A 308 2.28 -9.97 -6.98
CA ALA A 308 0.93 -10.08 -6.42
C ALA A 308 0.20 -11.39 -6.81
N LYS A 309 0.93 -12.49 -7.05
CA LYS A 309 0.34 -13.79 -7.44
C LYS A 309 0.52 -14.89 -6.39
N SER A 310 1.37 -14.71 -5.39
CA SER A 310 1.69 -15.74 -4.38
C SER A 310 0.45 -16.38 -3.76
N PHE A 311 -0.55 -15.57 -3.36
CA PHE A 311 -1.79 -16.10 -2.78
C PHE A 311 -2.68 -16.81 -3.81
N LYS A 312 -2.75 -16.31 -5.05
CA LYS A 312 -3.53 -16.95 -6.11
C LYS A 312 -2.93 -18.28 -6.53
N ASP A 313 -1.61 -18.31 -6.71
CA ASP A 313 -0.90 -19.47 -7.27
C ASP A 313 -0.72 -20.58 -6.22
N HIS A 314 -0.60 -20.23 -4.93
CA HIS A 314 -0.27 -21.15 -3.84
C HIS A 314 -1.18 -20.98 -2.62
N LYS A 315 -2.50 -20.87 -2.81
CA LYS A 315 -3.49 -20.52 -1.76
C LYS A 315 -3.32 -21.33 -0.46
N GLU A 316 -3.22 -22.64 -0.57
CA GLU A 316 -3.13 -23.53 0.59
C GLU A 316 -1.82 -23.31 1.36
N LEU A 317 -0.68 -23.28 0.65
CA LEU A 317 0.63 -23.10 1.24
C LEU A 317 0.79 -21.67 1.81
N TYR A 318 0.30 -20.67 1.11
CA TYR A 318 0.26 -19.29 1.58
C TYR A 318 -0.56 -19.20 2.88
N GLY A 319 -1.76 -19.78 2.88
CA GLY A 319 -2.64 -19.85 4.05
C GLY A 319 -1.99 -20.57 5.22
N LEU A 320 -1.25 -21.65 4.96
CA LEU A 320 -0.50 -22.39 5.99
C LEU A 320 0.58 -21.51 6.65
N TRP A 321 1.38 -20.78 5.87
CA TRP A 321 2.42 -19.90 6.40
C TRP A 321 1.85 -18.75 7.22
N VAL A 322 0.78 -18.09 6.72
CA VAL A 322 0.10 -17.03 7.47
C VAL A 322 -0.49 -17.59 8.77
N LYS A 323 -1.19 -18.74 8.73
CA LYS A 323 -1.72 -19.40 9.95
C LYS A 323 -0.61 -19.73 10.95
N THR A 324 0.51 -20.27 10.49
CA THR A 324 1.66 -20.62 11.34
C THR A 324 2.22 -19.39 12.04
N PHE A 325 2.40 -18.30 11.30
CA PHE A 325 2.85 -17.02 11.85
C PHE A 325 1.86 -16.45 12.86
N LEU A 326 0.57 -16.42 12.53
CA LEU A 326 -0.48 -15.88 13.40
C LEU A 326 -0.67 -16.72 14.68
N ARG A 327 -0.57 -18.04 14.60
CA ARG A 327 -0.60 -18.91 15.80
C ARG A 327 0.47 -18.51 16.79
N LYS A 328 1.66 -18.18 16.33
CA LYS A 328 2.77 -17.81 17.20
C LYS A 328 2.61 -16.42 17.84
N TYR A 329 1.99 -15.46 17.15
CA TYR A 329 2.07 -14.05 17.55
C TYR A 329 0.72 -13.35 17.78
N LEU A 330 -0.39 -13.98 17.42
CA LEU A 330 -1.72 -13.37 17.51
C LEU A 330 -2.76 -14.29 18.18
N LEU A 331 -2.79 -15.58 17.84
CA LEU A 331 -3.88 -16.48 18.23
C LEU A 331 -3.70 -17.09 19.62
N ASN A 332 -2.50 -17.06 20.17
CA ASN A 332 -2.18 -17.57 21.51
C ASN A 332 -2.32 -16.48 22.56
#